data_ff8626c3a2f7b869b7b05475d0815bed
#
_entry.id   ff8626c3a2f7b869b7b05475d0815bed
#
_cell.length_a   1.000
_cell.length_b   1.000
_cell.length_c   1.000
_cell.angle_alpha   90.00
_cell.angle_beta   90.00
_cell.angle_gamma   90.00
#
_symmetry.space_group_name_H-M   'P 1'
#
loop_
_entity.id
_entity.type
_entity.pdbx_description
1 polymer ?
#
loop_
_entity_poly.entity_id
_entity_poly.type
_entity_poly.pdbx_seq_one_letter_code
_entity_poly.pdbx_strand_id
1 'polypeptide(L)'
;MDTTQTSRRQILVVGSSNTDMVIKAAHLPRPGETILGGTFFMNPGGKGANQAVAIARLGGSVTFICKTGSDIFGHQSQQLFEEEGINTSYVFSDSGNPSGVALITVDEKAENCIVVASGANANLLPSDLAKAEEAIELADLILMQLEVPMETVCFVADIAWQKGKKVILNPAPAHPLPADLLHHLYLITPNETEAEMITGVKITDEISAVEAARILSRMGVQHVIITLGSKGALICSDGKAEIVPALKVEAVDTTAAGDVFNGAAVC
;
A
#
# COMPACT_ATOMS: atom_id res chain seq x y z
N MET A 1 17.96 37.96 -2.73
CA MET A 1 16.76 37.16 -2.48
C MET A 1 17.16 35.70 -2.65
N ASP A 2 17.50 35.09 -1.54
CA ASP A 2 18.02 33.72 -1.51
C ASP A 2 16.80 32.78 -1.46
N THR A 3 16.37 32.27 -2.61
CA THR A 3 15.36 31.23 -2.67
C THR A 3 16.05 29.93 -2.38
N THR A 4 16.12 29.57 -1.09
CA THR A 4 16.37 28.18 -0.68
C THR A 4 15.28 27.31 -1.30
N GLN A 5 15.55 26.78 -2.48
CA GLN A 5 14.80 25.69 -3.07
C GLN A 5 14.99 24.50 -2.12
N THR A 6 14.06 24.32 -1.16
CA THR A 6 13.97 23.06 -0.42
C THR A 6 13.77 21.96 -1.46
N SER A 7 14.80 21.15 -1.69
CA SER A 7 14.69 20.00 -2.59
C SER A 7 13.51 19.15 -2.08
N ARG A 8 12.52 18.90 -2.96
CA ARG A 8 11.40 18.03 -2.62
C ARG A 8 11.95 16.65 -2.28
N ARG A 9 11.44 16.06 -1.20
CA ARG A 9 11.79 14.69 -0.84
C ARG A 9 11.48 13.75 -2.01
N GLN A 10 12.42 12.86 -2.29
CA GLN A 10 12.25 11.82 -3.31
C GLN A 10 11.63 10.60 -2.65
N ILE A 11 10.41 10.27 -3.00
CA ILE A 11 9.68 9.14 -2.44
C ILE A 11 9.66 8.04 -3.48
N LEU A 12 10.11 6.85 -3.10
CA LEU A 12 10.01 5.66 -3.91
C LEU A 12 8.84 4.81 -3.40
N VAL A 13 7.91 4.47 -4.27
CA VAL A 13 6.88 3.47 -4.00
C VAL A 13 7.23 2.19 -4.74
N VAL A 14 7.24 1.05 -4.05
CA VAL A 14 7.41 -0.28 -4.64
C VAL A 14 6.17 -1.10 -4.31
N GLY A 15 5.38 -1.47 -5.30
CA GLY A 15 4.10 -2.12 -5.02
C GLY A 15 3.30 -2.52 -6.27
N SER A 16 2.04 -2.82 -6.03
CA SER A 16 1.09 -3.35 -7.01
C SER A 16 0.41 -2.28 -7.84
N SER A 17 -0.04 -2.68 -9.02
CA SER A 17 -0.98 -1.95 -9.86
C SER A 17 -2.07 -2.93 -10.33
N ASN A 18 -3.33 -2.60 -10.08
CA ASN A 18 -4.49 -3.40 -10.46
C ASN A 18 -5.50 -2.58 -11.26
N THR A 19 -6.38 -3.28 -11.97
CA THR A 19 -7.66 -2.73 -12.43
C THR A 19 -8.77 -3.35 -11.59
N ASP A 20 -9.51 -2.51 -10.87
CA ASP A 20 -10.65 -2.94 -10.05
C ASP A 20 -11.90 -2.96 -10.91
N MET A 21 -12.44 -4.16 -11.15
CA MET A 21 -13.67 -4.41 -11.88
C MET A 21 -14.82 -4.57 -10.90
N VAL A 22 -15.65 -3.55 -10.79
CA VAL A 22 -16.69 -3.46 -9.76
C VAL A 22 -18.07 -3.67 -10.39
N ILE A 23 -18.84 -4.59 -9.80
CA ILE A 23 -20.27 -4.76 -10.11
C ILE A 23 -21.07 -4.44 -8.85
N LYS A 24 -21.97 -3.45 -8.94
CA LYS A 24 -23.00 -3.22 -7.92
C LYS A 24 -24.24 -4.05 -8.28
N ALA A 25 -24.65 -4.93 -7.35
CA ALA A 25 -25.80 -5.82 -7.53
C ALA A 25 -26.78 -5.68 -6.34
N ALA A 26 -27.98 -6.20 -6.47
CA ALA A 26 -28.98 -6.16 -5.39
C ALA A 26 -28.54 -6.96 -4.15
N HIS A 27 -27.82 -8.06 -4.34
CA HIS A 27 -27.22 -8.89 -3.29
C HIS A 27 -26.01 -9.64 -3.83
N LEU A 28 -25.18 -10.18 -2.96
CA LEU A 28 -24.06 -11.06 -3.36
C LEU A 28 -24.61 -12.40 -3.87
N PRO A 29 -24.18 -12.92 -5.05
CA PRO A 29 -24.67 -14.18 -5.59
C PRO A 29 -24.26 -15.37 -4.73
N ARG A 30 -25.17 -16.32 -4.55
CA ARG A 30 -24.89 -17.62 -3.92
C ARG A 30 -24.26 -18.59 -4.93
N PRO A 31 -23.55 -19.62 -4.48
CA PRO A 31 -23.05 -20.66 -5.37
C PRO A 31 -24.16 -21.22 -6.27
N GLY A 32 -23.94 -21.16 -7.61
CA GLY A 32 -24.91 -21.60 -8.62
C GLY A 32 -26.00 -20.59 -8.99
N GLU A 33 -26.02 -19.41 -8.37
CA GLU A 33 -26.97 -18.33 -8.70
C GLU A 33 -26.42 -17.44 -9.78
N THR A 34 -27.32 -17.02 -10.68
CA THR A 34 -27.04 -15.98 -11.69
C THR A 34 -27.96 -14.78 -11.43
N ILE A 35 -27.34 -13.61 -11.17
CA ILE A 35 -28.06 -12.34 -11.01
C ILE A 35 -27.97 -11.57 -12.32
N LEU A 36 -29.11 -11.09 -12.82
CA LEU A 36 -29.16 -10.21 -13.99
C LEU A 36 -29.37 -8.77 -13.54
N GLY A 37 -28.70 -7.84 -14.20
CA GLY A 37 -28.74 -6.41 -13.88
C GLY A 37 -27.51 -5.95 -13.11
N GLY A 38 -27.59 -4.77 -12.51
CA GLY A 38 -26.49 -4.14 -11.80
C GLY A 38 -25.76 -3.09 -12.63
N THR A 39 -24.82 -2.41 -12.00
CA THR A 39 -23.97 -1.39 -12.63
C THR A 39 -22.53 -1.84 -12.60
N PHE A 40 -21.89 -1.89 -13.77
CA PHE A 40 -20.47 -2.21 -13.90
C PHE A 40 -19.65 -0.94 -14.12
N PHE A 41 -18.51 -0.87 -13.47
CA PHE A 41 -17.48 0.15 -13.73
C PHE A 41 -16.09 -0.39 -13.41
N MET A 42 -15.08 0.25 -13.98
CA MET A 42 -13.68 -0.06 -13.71
C MET A 42 -13.00 1.15 -13.12
N ASN A 43 -12.15 0.91 -12.13
CA ASN A 43 -11.30 1.92 -11.51
C ASN A 43 -9.85 1.44 -11.51
N PRO A 44 -8.89 2.39 -11.60
CA PRO A 44 -7.52 2.09 -11.22
C PRO A 44 -7.49 1.64 -9.75
N GLY A 45 -6.67 0.65 -9.45
CA GLY A 45 -6.51 0.05 -8.14
C GLY A 45 -5.11 -0.49 -7.91
N GLY A 46 -4.97 -1.25 -6.84
CA GLY A 46 -3.68 -1.72 -6.34
C GLY A 46 -3.09 -0.76 -5.32
N LYS A 47 -2.67 -1.31 -4.16
CA LYS A 47 -2.19 -0.48 -3.03
C LYS A 47 -0.99 0.38 -3.39
N GLY A 48 -0.04 -0.17 -4.15
CA GLY A 48 1.12 0.60 -4.62
C GLY A 48 0.71 1.79 -5.48
N ALA A 49 -0.15 1.57 -6.48
CA ALA A 49 -0.64 2.62 -7.37
C ALA A 49 -1.44 3.68 -6.60
N ASN A 50 -2.36 3.26 -5.71
CA ASN A 50 -3.16 4.18 -4.90
C ASN A 50 -2.28 5.08 -4.03
N GLN A 51 -1.25 4.52 -3.39
CA GLN A 51 -0.32 5.26 -2.53
C GLN A 51 0.56 6.21 -3.36
N ALA A 52 1.06 5.77 -4.53
CA ALA A 52 1.84 6.63 -5.42
C ALA A 52 1.02 7.82 -5.95
N VAL A 53 -0.22 7.58 -6.37
CA VAL A 53 -1.16 8.64 -6.81
C VAL A 53 -1.47 9.59 -5.66
N ALA A 54 -1.70 9.09 -4.44
CA ALA A 54 -1.94 9.94 -3.27
C ALA A 54 -0.76 10.88 -2.99
N ILE A 55 0.48 10.37 -3.06
CA ILE A 55 1.70 11.17 -2.90
C ILE A 55 1.79 12.26 -3.97
N ALA A 56 1.60 11.89 -5.25
CA ALA A 56 1.67 12.82 -6.37
C ALA A 56 0.64 13.95 -6.24
N ARG A 57 -0.60 13.63 -5.92
CA ARG A 57 -1.69 14.60 -5.72
C ARG A 57 -1.48 15.53 -4.52
N LEU A 58 -0.73 15.08 -3.50
CA LEU A 58 -0.30 15.91 -2.37
C LEU A 58 0.94 16.76 -2.68
N GLY A 59 1.46 16.69 -3.92
CA GLY A 59 2.60 17.49 -4.39
C GLY A 59 3.97 16.87 -4.08
N GLY A 60 4.01 15.60 -3.64
CA GLY A 60 5.26 14.85 -3.45
C GLY A 60 5.95 14.53 -4.77
N SER A 61 7.28 14.33 -4.74
CA SER A 61 8.04 13.80 -5.87
C SER A 61 8.11 12.29 -5.72
N VAL A 62 7.45 11.54 -6.60
CA VAL A 62 7.31 10.09 -6.49
C VAL A 62 7.85 9.36 -7.70
N THR A 63 8.65 8.33 -7.45
CA THR A 63 9.02 7.30 -8.43
C THR A 63 8.28 6.02 -8.08
N PHE A 64 7.68 5.36 -9.06
CA PHE A 64 6.92 4.14 -8.82
C PHE A 64 7.57 2.94 -9.51
N ILE A 65 7.88 1.90 -8.71
CA ILE A 65 8.32 0.59 -9.18
C ILE A 65 7.14 -0.37 -9.07
N CYS A 66 6.66 -0.85 -10.20
CA CYS A 66 5.63 -1.88 -10.29
C CYS A 66 5.82 -2.72 -11.54
N LYS A 67 5.01 -3.75 -11.70
CA LYS A 67 4.99 -4.57 -12.91
C LYS A 67 3.56 -4.77 -13.39
N THR A 68 3.30 -4.43 -14.65
CA THR A 68 2.01 -4.58 -15.31
C THR A 68 2.14 -5.55 -16.48
N GLY A 69 1.03 -6.10 -16.94
CA GLY A 69 1.00 -6.86 -18.19
C GLY A 69 1.22 -5.96 -19.42
N SER A 70 1.59 -6.58 -20.54
CA SER A 70 1.62 -5.91 -21.87
C SER A 70 0.22 -5.85 -22.49
N ASP A 71 -0.82 -5.64 -21.70
CA ASP A 71 -2.21 -5.61 -22.08
C ASP A 71 -2.81 -4.19 -21.99
N ILE A 72 -4.10 -4.07 -22.32
CA ILE A 72 -4.78 -2.77 -22.29
C ILE A 72 -4.78 -2.15 -20.90
N PHE A 73 -4.85 -2.95 -19.82
CA PHE A 73 -4.86 -2.46 -18.46
C PHE A 73 -3.48 -1.93 -18.05
N GLY A 74 -2.40 -2.60 -18.44
CA GLY A 74 -1.04 -2.13 -18.22
C GLY A 74 -0.78 -0.80 -18.91
N HIS A 75 -1.21 -0.64 -20.17
CA HIS A 75 -1.08 0.64 -20.88
C HIS A 75 -1.89 1.77 -20.25
N GLN A 76 -3.14 1.49 -19.83
CA GLN A 76 -3.97 2.48 -19.14
C GLN A 76 -3.37 2.89 -17.78
N SER A 77 -2.82 1.94 -17.03
CA SER A 77 -2.15 2.23 -15.75
C SER A 77 -0.94 3.12 -15.96
N GLN A 78 -0.08 2.82 -16.94
CA GLN A 78 1.09 3.65 -17.24
C GLN A 78 0.70 5.07 -17.65
N GLN A 79 -0.29 5.22 -18.53
CA GLN A 79 -0.80 6.53 -18.93
C GLN A 79 -1.31 7.32 -17.72
N LEU A 80 -2.09 6.69 -16.84
CA LEU A 80 -2.57 7.33 -15.61
C LEU A 80 -1.40 7.84 -14.75
N PHE A 81 -0.36 7.02 -14.54
CA PHE A 81 0.78 7.43 -13.70
C PHE A 81 1.52 8.62 -14.31
N GLU A 82 1.67 8.66 -15.63
CA GLU A 82 2.26 9.80 -16.36
C GLU A 82 1.40 11.07 -16.22
N GLU A 83 0.08 10.95 -16.33
CA GLU A 83 -0.87 12.06 -16.16
C GLU A 83 -0.87 12.61 -14.71
N GLU A 84 -0.65 11.76 -13.70
CA GLU A 84 -0.51 12.16 -12.29
C GLU A 84 0.90 12.72 -11.97
N GLY A 85 1.81 12.75 -12.95
CA GLY A 85 3.16 13.28 -12.76
C GLY A 85 4.10 12.36 -11.97
N ILE A 86 3.80 11.07 -11.92
CA ILE A 86 4.63 10.03 -11.30
C ILE A 86 5.78 9.67 -12.25
N ASN A 87 6.99 9.50 -11.72
CA ASN A 87 8.10 8.97 -12.51
C ASN A 87 7.88 7.47 -12.76
N THR A 88 7.64 7.12 -14.03
CA THR A 88 7.31 5.78 -14.52
C THR A 88 8.49 5.02 -15.11
N SER A 89 9.71 5.51 -14.96
CA SER A 89 10.93 4.90 -15.57
C SER A 89 11.15 3.44 -15.14
N TYR A 90 10.54 3.02 -14.04
CA TYR A 90 10.65 1.67 -13.48
C TYR A 90 9.30 0.94 -13.42
N VAL A 91 8.34 1.32 -14.26
CA VAL A 91 7.15 0.53 -14.52
C VAL A 91 7.54 -0.56 -15.51
N PHE A 92 7.71 -1.78 -15.01
CA PHE A 92 8.11 -2.93 -15.81
C PHE A 92 6.90 -3.53 -16.54
N SER A 93 7.12 -4.04 -17.74
CA SER A 93 6.10 -4.74 -18.52
C SER A 93 6.39 -6.25 -18.54
N ASP A 94 5.38 -7.05 -18.27
CA ASP A 94 5.41 -8.52 -18.35
C ASP A 94 4.65 -8.98 -19.61
N SER A 95 5.36 -9.58 -20.55
CA SER A 95 4.74 -10.11 -21.77
C SER A 95 4.11 -11.51 -21.62
N GLY A 96 4.41 -12.18 -20.48
CA GLY A 96 3.97 -13.54 -20.20
C GLY A 96 2.72 -13.61 -19.30
N ASN A 97 2.41 -12.52 -18.58
CA ASN A 97 1.31 -12.49 -17.63
C ASN A 97 0.46 -11.22 -17.81
N PRO A 98 -0.87 -11.32 -17.60
CA PRO A 98 -1.74 -10.15 -17.65
C PRO A 98 -1.48 -9.21 -16.48
N SER A 99 -1.93 -7.97 -16.58
CA SER A 99 -2.00 -7.02 -15.46
C SER A 99 -2.84 -7.57 -14.32
N GLY A 100 -2.56 -7.11 -13.10
CA GLY A 100 -3.37 -7.46 -11.93
C GLY A 100 -4.81 -6.94 -12.05
N VAL A 101 -5.77 -7.73 -11.61
CA VAL A 101 -7.19 -7.37 -11.57
C VAL A 101 -7.81 -7.76 -10.24
N ALA A 102 -8.72 -6.92 -9.73
CA ALA A 102 -9.62 -7.28 -8.65
C ALA A 102 -11.06 -7.36 -9.18
N LEU A 103 -11.71 -8.49 -8.97
CA LEU A 103 -13.14 -8.65 -9.24
C LEU A 103 -13.89 -8.36 -7.95
N ILE A 104 -14.72 -7.32 -7.95
CA ILE A 104 -15.40 -6.81 -6.77
C ILE A 104 -16.90 -6.82 -7.03
N THR A 105 -17.65 -7.56 -6.22
CA THR A 105 -19.12 -7.46 -6.20
C THR A 105 -19.52 -6.74 -4.93
N VAL A 106 -20.36 -5.71 -5.06
CA VAL A 106 -20.88 -4.92 -3.93
C VAL A 106 -22.41 -4.97 -3.96
N ASP A 107 -23.04 -5.25 -2.83
CA ASP A 107 -24.48 -5.27 -2.71
C ASP A 107 -25.07 -3.93 -2.21
N GLU A 108 -26.42 -3.85 -2.14
CA GLU A 108 -27.14 -2.67 -1.65
C GLU A 108 -26.87 -2.34 -0.17
N LYS A 109 -26.32 -3.29 0.60
CA LYS A 109 -25.93 -3.09 2.00
C LYS A 109 -24.48 -2.69 2.17
N ALA A 110 -23.77 -2.46 1.03
CA ALA A 110 -22.32 -2.22 0.97
C ALA A 110 -21.48 -3.41 1.48
N GLU A 111 -22.05 -4.63 1.53
CA GLU A 111 -21.26 -5.85 1.70
C GLU A 111 -20.53 -6.15 0.39
N ASN A 112 -19.30 -6.66 0.45
CA ASN A 112 -18.52 -6.94 -0.73
C ASN A 112 -17.92 -8.35 -0.72
N CYS A 113 -17.62 -8.82 -1.92
CA CYS A 113 -16.84 -10.03 -2.17
C CYS A 113 -15.76 -9.67 -3.19
N ILE A 114 -14.50 -9.91 -2.83
CA ILE A 114 -13.34 -9.52 -3.64
C ILE A 114 -12.48 -10.74 -3.95
N VAL A 115 -12.14 -10.90 -5.22
CA VAL A 115 -11.14 -11.88 -5.69
C VAL A 115 -10.08 -11.13 -6.46
N VAL A 116 -8.82 -11.26 -6.05
CA VAL A 116 -7.68 -10.63 -6.70
C VAL A 116 -6.89 -11.66 -7.49
N ALA A 117 -6.69 -11.40 -8.77
CA ALA A 117 -5.72 -12.08 -9.61
C ALA A 117 -4.48 -11.18 -9.74
N SER A 118 -3.41 -11.54 -9.06
CA SER A 118 -2.20 -10.71 -8.97
C SER A 118 -1.53 -10.45 -10.32
N GLY A 119 -1.64 -11.39 -11.28
CA GLY A 119 -1.04 -11.23 -12.60
C GLY A 119 0.44 -10.87 -12.54
N ALA A 120 0.84 -9.85 -13.28
CA ALA A 120 2.22 -9.35 -13.34
C ALA A 120 2.75 -8.86 -11.99
N ASN A 121 1.90 -8.43 -11.05
CA ASN A 121 2.35 -8.05 -9.70
C ASN A 121 3.10 -9.19 -9.00
N ALA A 122 2.65 -10.45 -9.19
CA ALA A 122 3.31 -11.63 -8.63
C ALA A 122 4.69 -11.91 -9.25
N ASN A 123 5.01 -11.26 -10.35
CA ASN A 123 6.28 -11.40 -11.08
C ASN A 123 7.18 -10.16 -10.95
N LEU A 124 6.87 -9.22 -10.07
CA LEU A 124 7.82 -8.18 -9.70
C LEU A 124 8.88 -8.82 -8.80
N LEU A 125 10.00 -9.23 -9.40
CA LEU A 125 11.03 -10.04 -8.73
C LEU A 125 12.27 -9.21 -8.37
N PRO A 126 13.14 -9.69 -7.45
CA PRO A 126 14.41 -9.04 -7.12
C PRO A 126 15.28 -8.69 -8.34
N SER A 127 15.22 -9.49 -9.41
CA SER A 127 15.93 -9.22 -10.67
C SER A 127 15.44 -7.96 -11.42
N ASP A 128 14.19 -7.57 -11.23
CA ASP A 128 13.67 -6.30 -11.76
C ASP A 128 14.17 -5.14 -10.90
N LEU A 129 14.16 -5.30 -9.58
CA LEU A 129 14.63 -4.30 -8.62
C LEU A 129 16.13 -4.01 -8.75
N ALA A 130 16.93 -5.00 -9.14
CA ALA A 130 18.35 -4.80 -9.46
C ALA A 130 18.56 -3.79 -10.61
N LYS A 131 17.59 -3.67 -11.54
CA LYS A 131 17.62 -2.66 -12.61
C LYS A 131 17.18 -1.26 -12.14
N ALA A 132 16.56 -1.19 -10.96
CA ALA A 132 16.03 0.03 -10.35
C ALA A 132 16.82 0.44 -9.09
N GLU A 133 18.04 -0.09 -8.89
CA GLU A 133 18.85 0.19 -7.70
C GLU A 133 19.15 1.69 -7.54
N GLU A 134 19.33 2.41 -8.63
CA GLU A 134 19.50 3.86 -8.64
C GLU A 134 18.30 4.58 -8.00
N ALA A 135 17.06 4.12 -8.26
CA ALA A 135 15.87 4.70 -7.65
C ALA A 135 15.86 4.50 -6.13
N ILE A 136 16.35 3.34 -5.65
CA ILE A 136 16.51 3.07 -4.21
C ILE A 136 17.57 4.01 -3.61
N GLU A 137 18.68 4.24 -4.32
CA GLU A 137 19.76 5.14 -3.87
C GLU A 137 19.33 6.60 -3.78
N LEU A 138 18.52 7.06 -4.72
CA LEU A 138 18.06 8.44 -4.79
C LEU A 138 16.89 8.73 -3.83
N ALA A 139 16.20 7.70 -3.35
CA ALA A 139 15.06 7.86 -2.46
C ALA A 139 15.47 8.37 -1.07
N ASP A 140 14.69 9.30 -0.52
CA ASP A 140 14.74 9.69 0.89
C ASP A 140 13.88 8.75 1.76
N LEU A 141 12.76 8.29 1.19
CA LEU A 141 11.80 7.38 1.80
C LEU A 141 11.35 6.32 0.79
N ILE A 142 11.17 5.08 1.25
CA ILE A 142 10.67 3.97 0.45
C ILE A 142 9.40 3.44 1.10
N LEU A 143 8.30 3.42 0.35
CA LEU A 143 6.99 2.96 0.79
C LEU A 143 6.62 1.67 0.07
N MET A 144 6.26 0.64 0.83
CA MET A 144 5.91 -0.69 0.30
C MET A 144 4.62 -1.22 0.92
N GLN A 145 4.02 -2.22 0.23
CA GLN A 145 2.85 -2.98 0.68
C GLN A 145 3.09 -4.47 0.37
N LEU A 146 2.08 -5.33 0.61
CA LEU A 146 2.23 -6.78 0.50
C LEU A 146 1.44 -7.40 -0.68
N GLU A 147 1.13 -6.64 -1.71
CA GLU A 147 0.50 -7.16 -2.95
C GLU A 147 1.53 -7.53 -4.04
N VAL A 148 2.80 -7.58 -3.67
CA VAL A 148 3.92 -8.08 -4.48
C VAL A 148 4.64 -9.20 -3.72
N PRO A 149 5.51 -10.00 -4.34
CA PRO A 149 6.18 -11.10 -3.65
C PRO A 149 6.94 -10.64 -2.40
N MET A 150 6.81 -11.41 -1.31
CA MET A 150 7.51 -11.12 -0.04
C MET A 150 9.04 -11.07 -0.23
N GLU A 151 9.58 -11.92 -1.10
CA GLU A 151 11.01 -11.90 -1.44
C GLU A 151 11.46 -10.55 -2.01
N THR A 152 10.61 -9.89 -2.78
CA THR A 152 10.86 -8.55 -3.34
C THR A 152 10.82 -7.49 -2.25
N VAL A 153 9.84 -7.57 -1.35
CA VAL A 153 9.73 -6.66 -0.19
C VAL A 153 10.97 -6.78 0.70
N CYS A 154 11.39 -8.01 1.03
CA CYS A 154 12.61 -8.26 1.80
C CYS A 154 13.86 -7.74 1.08
N PHE A 155 13.99 -8.01 -0.21
CA PHE A 155 15.14 -7.57 -1.02
C PHE A 155 15.28 -6.04 -1.02
N VAL A 156 14.18 -5.31 -1.22
CA VAL A 156 14.19 -3.83 -1.16
C VAL A 156 14.54 -3.33 0.24
N ALA A 157 13.95 -3.93 1.28
CA ALA A 157 14.24 -3.56 2.66
C ALA A 157 15.71 -3.77 3.03
N ASP A 158 16.31 -4.87 2.59
CA ASP A 158 17.72 -5.21 2.83
C ASP A 158 18.66 -4.19 2.16
N ILE A 159 18.44 -3.90 0.87
CA ILE A 159 19.27 -2.90 0.15
C ILE A 159 19.09 -1.53 0.78
N ALA A 160 17.86 -1.14 1.07
CA ALA A 160 17.56 0.14 1.70
C ALA A 160 18.26 0.30 3.06
N TRP A 161 18.21 -0.75 3.88
CA TRP A 161 18.90 -0.79 5.17
C TRP A 161 20.41 -0.63 5.02
N GLN A 162 21.05 -1.37 4.10
CA GLN A 162 22.47 -1.27 3.80
C GLN A 162 22.89 0.13 3.34
N LYS A 163 21.99 0.84 2.64
CA LYS A 163 22.20 2.20 2.14
C LYS A 163 21.72 3.29 3.11
N GLY A 164 21.26 2.93 4.32
CA GLY A 164 20.77 3.86 5.33
C GLY A 164 19.48 4.59 4.95
N LYS A 165 18.65 3.99 4.09
CA LYS A 165 17.38 4.54 3.65
C LYS A 165 16.26 4.17 4.61
N LYS A 166 15.23 5.01 4.69
CA LYS A 166 14.06 4.78 5.54
C LYS A 166 13.00 4.00 4.79
N VAL A 167 12.67 2.82 5.31
CA VAL A 167 11.63 1.94 4.76
C VAL A 167 10.36 2.06 5.59
N ILE A 168 9.25 2.29 4.91
CA ILE A 168 7.90 2.33 5.47
C ILE A 168 7.13 1.18 4.86
N LEU A 169 6.54 0.34 5.71
CA LEU A 169 5.72 -0.77 5.27
C LEU A 169 4.27 -0.58 5.73
N ASN A 170 3.36 -0.52 4.78
CA ASN A 170 1.95 -0.78 5.02
C ASN A 170 1.72 -2.30 4.88
N PRO A 171 1.53 -3.08 5.96
CA PRO A 171 1.52 -4.53 5.92
C PRO A 171 0.18 -5.08 5.43
N ALA A 172 -0.33 -4.55 4.32
CA ALA A 172 -1.60 -4.86 3.69
C ALA A 172 -1.41 -5.54 2.32
N PRO A 173 -2.15 -6.62 2.01
CA PRO A 173 -3.06 -7.36 2.90
C PRO A 173 -2.31 -8.08 4.04
N ALA A 174 -3.04 -8.37 5.12
CA ALA A 174 -2.47 -9.02 6.30
C ALA A 174 -1.71 -10.31 5.95
N HIS A 175 -0.45 -10.38 6.35
CA HIS A 175 0.44 -11.52 6.11
C HIS A 175 1.49 -11.63 7.24
N PRO A 176 1.91 -12.84 7.64
CA PRO A 176 3.05 -13.00 8.53
C PRO A 176 4.32 -12.36 7.95
N LEU A 177 5.08 -11.66 8.78
CA LEU A 177 6.28 -10.96 8.36
C LEU A 177 7.55 -11.67 8.87
N PRO A 178 8.60 -11.81 8.04
CA PRO A 178 9.91 -12.27 8.50
C PRO A 178 10.51 -11.32 9.56
N ALA A 179 11.17 -11.89 10.57
CA ALA A 179 11.78 -11.10 11.64
C ALA A 179 12.83 -10.11 11.11
N ASP A 180 13.65 -10.53 10.15
CA ASP A 180 14.69 -9.69 9.56
C ASP A 180 14.08 -8.48 8.84
N LEU A 181 12.93 -8.66 8.15
CA LEU A 181 12.23 -7.55 7.53
C LEU A 181 11.84 -6.48 8.58
N LEU A 182 11.27 -6.91 9.71
CA LEU A 182 10.84 -5.98 10.77
C LEU A 182 11.98 -5.13 11.34
N HIS A 183 13.20 -5.69 11.44
CA HIS A 183 14.38 -4.96 11.87
C HIS A 183 14.84 -3.86 10.90
N HIS A 184 14.48 -3.97 9.62
CA HIS A 184 14.85 -3.02 8.58
C HIS A 184 13.83 -1.89 8.40
N LEU A 185 12.68 -1.96 9.13
CA LEU A 185 11.64 -0.96 8.99
C LEU A 185 11.88 0.28 9.86
N TYR A 186 11.83 1.44 9.21
CA TYR A 186 11.75 2.73 9.88
C TYR A 186 10.35 2.94 10.48
N LEU A 187 9.29 2.59 9.73
CA LEU A 187 7.91 2.74 10.13
C LEU A 187 7.06 1.57 9.60
N ILE A 188 6.13 1.08 10.43
CA ILE A 188 5.07 0.17 10.01
C ILE A 188 3.70 0.78 10.29
N THR A 189 2.74 0.60 9.35
CA THR A 189 1.42 1.23 9.42
C THR A 189 0.27 0.21 9.30
N PRO A 190 0.14 -0.76 10.21
CA PRO A 190 -0.95 -1.73 10.18
C PRO A 190 -2.28 -1.10 10.59
N ASN A 191 -3.39 -1.69 10.11
CA ASN A 191 -4.69 -1.56 10.75
C ASN A 191 -4.84 -2.54 11.93
N GLU A 192 -6.00 -2.54 12.61
CA GLU A 192 -6.27 -3.40 13.77
C GLU A 192 -6.09 -4.90 13.43
N THR A 193 -6.59 -5.35 12.28
CA THR A 193 -6.50 -6.77 11.84
C THR A 193 -5.07 -7.16 11.45
N GLU A 194 -4.36 -6.29 10.76
CA GLU A 194 -2.97 -6.51 10.36
C GLU A 194 -2.04 -6.55 11.58
N ALA A 195 -2.26 -5.65 12.54
CA ALA A 195 -1.51 -5.63 13.79
C ALA A 195 -1.80 -6.90 14.63
N GLU A 196 -3.06 -7.35 14.70
CA GLU A 196 -3.44 -8.60 15.38
C GLU A 196 -2.72 -9.80 14.74
N MET A 197 -2.69 -9.90 13.41
CA MET A 197 -2.01 -11.00 12.72
C MET A 197 -0.51 -11.05 13.00
N ILE A 198 0.16 -9.88 13.06
CA ILE A 198 1.62 -9.82 13.26
C ILE A 198 1.98 -10.05 14.73
N THR A 199 1.20 -9.51 15.67
CA THR A 199 1.54 -9.47 17.09
C THR A 199 0.84 -10.55 17.93
N GLY A 200 -0.25 -11.14 17.42
CA GLY A 200 -1.13 -12.04 18.15
C GLY A 200 -2.05 -11.32 19.16
N VAL A 201 -2.01 -9.99 19.23
CA VAL A 201 -2.84 -9.20 20.16
C VAL A 201 -4.08 -8.71 19.44
N LYS A 202 -5.26 -9.15 19.91
CA LYS A 202 -6.54 -8.64 19.42
C LYS A 202 -6.77 -7.21 19.92
N ILE A 203 -6.91 -6.27 19.00
CA ILE A 203 -7.13 -4.87 19.33
C ILE A 203 -8.61 -4.61 19.53
N THR A 204 -9.01 -4.30 20.77
CA THR A 204 -10.38 -3.97 21.15
C THR A 204 -10.51 -2.58 21.77
N ASP A 205 -9.42 -2.06 22.30
CA ASP A 205 -9.33 -0.79 23.03
C ASP A 205 -7.93 -0.15 22.89
N GLU A 206 -7.74 0.97 23.53
CA GLU A 206 -6.46 1.69 23.53
C GLU A 206 -5.33 0.88 24.19
N ILE A 207 -5.61 0.16 25.25
CA ILE A 207 -4.59 -0.61 26.00
C ILE A 207 -4.03 -1.72 25.12
N SER A 208 -4.89 -2.49 24.46
CA SER A 208 -4.49 -3.54 23.52
C SER A 208 -3.78 -3.00 22.27
N ALA A 209 -4.18 -1.81 21.78
CA ALA A 209 -3.47 -1.15 20.69
C ALA A 209 -2.03 -0.74 21.09
N VAL A 210 -1.87 -0.18 22.30
CA VAL A 210 -0.53 0.15 22.86
C VAL A 210 0.32 -1.09 23.04
N GLU A 211 -0.28 -2.20 23.51
CA GLU A 211 0.43 -3.47 23.66
C GLU A 211 0.92 -4.00 22.31
N ALA A 212 0.06 -4.03 21.28
CA ALA A 212 0.43 -4.43 19.94
C ALA A 212 1.58 -3.57 19.37
N ALA A 213 1.49 -2.25 19.51
CA ALA A 213 2.55 -1.33 19.07
C ALA A 213 3.89 -1.58 19.78
N ARG A 214 3.86 -1.84 21.08
CA ARG A 214 5.07 -2.19 21.86
C ARG A 214 5.69 -3.52 21.44
N ILE A 215 4.87 -4.49 21.03
CA ILE A 215 5.37 -5.76 20.49
C ILE A 215 6.08 -5.50 19.15
N LEU A 216 5.48 -4.76 18.23
CA LEU A 216 6.11 -4.37 16.96
C LEU A 216 7.44 -3.65 17.17
N SER A 217 7.50 -2.71 18.13
CA SER A 217 8.75 -2.03 18.48
C SER A 217 9.81 -3.00 19.05
N ARG A 218 9.41 -3.98 19.88
CA ARG A 218 10.34 -5.03 20.37
C ARG A 218 10.80 -5.99 19.29
N MET A 219 10.02 -6.14 18.21
CA MET A 219 10.40 -6.89 17.01
C MET A 219 11.39 -6.13 16.12
N GLY A 220 11.78 -4.90 16.49
CA GLY A 220 12.83 -4.12 15.83
C GLY A 220 12.34 -2.93 15.00
N VAL A 221 11.03 -2.72 14.86
CA VAL A 221 10.49 -1.56 14.11
C VAL A 221 10.73 -0.28 14.91
N GLN A 222 11.26 0.76 14.25
CA GLN A 222 11.61 2.02 14.94
C GLN A 222 10.36 2.84 15.34
N HIS A 223 9.40 2.96 14.43
CA HIS A 223 8.14 3.69 14.64
C HIS A 223 6.95 2.84 14.22
N VAL A 224 5.84 2.97 14.94
CA VAL A 224 4.61 2.23 14.66
C VAL A 224 3.43 3.20 14.63
N ILE A 225 2.61 3.11 13.59
CA ILE A 225 1.30 3.78 13.53
C ILE A 225 0.26 2.71 13.31
N ILE A 226 -0.67 2.52 14.25
CA ILE A 226 -1.81 1.61 14.08
C ILE A 226 -3.03 2.45 13.74
N THR A 227 -3.61 2.23 12.55
CA THR A 227 -4.86 2.92 12.17
C THR A 227 -6.05 2.24 12.86
N LEU A 228 -6.93 3.05 13.48
CA LEU A 228 -8.07 2.62 14.31
C LEU A 228 -9.41 3.06 13.70
N GLY A 229 -9.47 3.20 12.39
CA GLY A 229 -10.65 3.65 11.65
C GLY A 229 -11.18 5.01 12.16
N SER A 230 -12.44 5.08 12.50
CA SER A 230 -13.08 6.33 12.99
C SER A 230 -12.56 6.81 14.35
N LYS A 231 -11.79 6.01 15.07
CA LYS A 231 -11.16 6.40 16.34
C LYS A 231 -9.87 7.19 16.13
N GLY A 232 -9.28 7.15 14.92
CA GLY A 232 -8.03 7.85 14.59
C GLY A 232 -6.86 6.88 14.39
N ALA A 233 -5.70 7.20 14.96
CA ALA A 233 -4.51 6.37 14.86
C ALA A 233 -3.70 6.41 16.16
N LEU A 234 -3.13 5.28 16.54
CA LEU A 234 -2.13 5.18 17.61
C LEU A 234 -0.74 5.40 16.99
N ILE A 235 0.02 6.33 17.52
CA ILE A 235 1.43 6.56 17.14
C ILE A 235 2.31 6.09 18.30
N CYS A 236 3.26 5.20 18.01
CA CYS A 236 4.26 4.76 18.98
C CYS A 236 5.66 5.05 18.43
N SER A 237 6.40 5.89 19.15
CA SER A 237 7.76 6.33 18.81
C SER A 237 8.56 6.60 20.08
N ASP A 238 9.82 6.19 20.12
CA ASP A 238 10.73 6.40 21.24
C ASP A 238 10.14 5.94 22.60
N GLY A 239 9.41 4.82 22.58
CA GLY A 239 8.77 4.24 23.77
C GLY A 239 7.52 4.98 24.27
N LYS A 240 7.11 6.05 23.61
CA LYS A 240 5.87 6.79 23.88
C LYS A 240 4.79 6.38 22.92
N ALA A 241 3.57 6.23 23.43
CA ALA A 241 2.38 5.94 22.64
C ALA A 241 1.34 7.04 22.85
N GLU A 242 0.74 7.51 21.75
CA GLU A 242 -0.26 8.57 21.76
C GLU A 242 -1.35 8.25 20.73
N ILE A 243 -2.61 8.50 21.07
CA ILE A 243 -3.73 8.43 20.12
C ILE A 243 -4.00 9.81 19.55
N VAL A 244 -3.94 9.89 18.22
CA VAL A 244 -4.41 11.05 17.45
C VAL A 244 -5.83 10.75 17.00
N PRO A 245 -6.84 11.50 17.49
CA PRO A 245 -8.22 11.23 17.13
C PRO A 245 -8.50 11.58 15.66
N ALA A 246 -9.42 10.83 15.03
CA ALA A 246 -9.89 11.16 13.69
C ALA A 246 -10.76 12.43 13.68
N LEU A 247 -10.68 13.16 12.59
CA LEU A 247 -11.67 14.21 12.31
C LEU A 247 -13.02 13.56 12.01
N LYS A 248 -14.09 14.09 12.58
CA LYS A 248 -15.46 13.63 12.28
C LYS A 248 -15.86 14.06 10.89
N VAL A 249 -16.09 13.10 10.03
CA VAL A 249 -16.58 13.27 8.67
C VAL A 249 -17.73 12.33 8.39
N GLU A 250 -18.61 12.69 7.48
CA GLU A 250 -19.62 11.77 6.93
C GLU A 250 -18.97 11.01 5.77
N ALA A 251 -18.57 9.77 6.04
CA ALA A 251 -17.92 8.94 5.04
C ALA A 251 -18.95 8.39 4.05
N VAL A 252 -18.76 8.68 2.75
CA VAL A 252 -19.56 8.13 1.65
C VAL A 252 -18.92 6.85 1.11
N ASP A 253 -17.60 6.83 0.99
CA ASP A 253 -16.80 5.69 0.56
C ASP A 253 -15.47 5.71 1.30
N THR A 254 -15.06 4.56 1.83
CA THR A 254 -13.80 4.40 2.57
C THR A 254 -12.75 3.59 1.77
N THR A 255 -13.04 3.28 0.51
CA THR A 255 -12.08 2.60 -0.37
C THR A 255 -10.79 3.40 -0.47
N ALA A 256 -9.66 2.71 -0.40
CA ALA A 256 -8.32 3.30 -0.41
C ALA A 256 -8.02 4.34 0.68
N ALA A 257 -8.85 4.50 1.73
CA ALA A 257 -8.57 5.44 2.81
C ALA A 257 -7.21 5.15 3.50
N GLY A 258 -6.88 3.88 3.70
CA GLY A 258 -5.57 3.46 4.21
C GLY A 258 -4.43 3.80 3.25
N ASP A 259 -4.64 3.69 1.93
CA ASP A 259 -3.63 4.05 0.94
C ASP A 259 -3.38 5.57 0.91
N VAL A 260 -4.45 6.37 0.96
CA VAL A 260 -4.34 7.83 1.06
C VAL A 260 -3.65 8.23 2.36
N PHE A 261 -3.96 7.57 3.49
CA PHE A 261 -3.27 7.80 4.76
C PHE A 261 -1.77 7.53 4.63
N ASN A 262 -1.38 6.40 4.05
CA ASN A 262 0.03 6.06 3.85
C ASN A 262 0.75 7.03 2.91
N GLY A 263 0.11 7.40 1.80
CA GLY A 263 0.64 8.42 0.88
C GLY A 263 0.85 9.77 1.56
N ALA A 264 -0.10 10.21 2.42
CA ALA A 264 0.02 11.46 3.17
C ALA A 264 1.10 11.38 4.27
N ALA A 265 1.26 10.23 4.93
CA ALA A 265 2.23 10.06 6.02
C ALA A 265 3.70 10.19 5.58
N VAL A 266 3.98 10.06 4.26
CA VAL A 266 5.34 10.15 3.70
C VAL A 266 5.65 11.51 3.04
N CYS A 267 4.62 12.35 2.80
CA CYS A 267 4.78 13.70 2.30
C CYS A 267 5.22 14.69 3.40
#